data_cd28c0a3ad9720646eb497f52af153c2
#
_entry.id   cd28c0a3ad9720646eb497f52af153c2
#
_cell.length_a   1.000
_cell.length_b   1.000
_cell.length_c   1.000
_cell.angle_alpha   90.00
_cell.angle_beta   90.00
_cell.angle_gamma   90.00
#
_symmetry.space_group_name_H-M   'P 1'
#
loop_
_entity.id
_entity.type
_entity.pdbx_description
1 polymer ?
#
loop_
_entity_poly.entity_id
_entity_poly.type
_entity_poly.pdbx_seq_one_letter_code
_entity_poly.pdbx_strand_id
1 'polypeptide(L)' 'MNNKIEILKAMVNKLIKVEIKDNLSLISKRYIYSVDTDSCVVTREYVSDYIKPADRDSNFKTIKYTNINGIRITA' A
#
# COMPACT_ATOMS: atom_id res chain seq x y z
N MET A 1 -18.83 -1.70 -4.71
CA MET A 1 -18.14 -0.82 -3.76
C MET A 1 -16.90 -1.52 -3.23
N ASN A 2 -15.82 -0.83 -3.22
CA ASN A 2 -14.55 -1.45 -2.91
C ASN A 2 -14.00 -0.91 -1.59
N ASN A 3 -14.32 -1.59 -0.50
CA ASN A 3 -13.88 -1.20 0.83
C ASN A 3 -12.35 -1.17 0.95
N LYS A 4 -11.66 -2.00 0.17
CA LYS A 4 -10.19 -2.03 0.17
C LYS A 4 -9.61 -0.66 -0.17
N ILE A 5 -10.14 -0.04 -1.22
CA ILE A 5 -9.64 1.25 -1.67
C ILE A 5 -9.87 2.32 -0.61
N GLU A 6 -11.04 2.31 0.03
CA GLU A 6 -11.36 3.29 1.06
C GLU A 6 -10.44 3.15 2.27
N ILE A 7 -10.16 1.91 2.68
CA ILE A 7 -9.25 1.65 3.78
C ILE A 7 -7.84 2.15 3.44
N LEU A 8 -7.38 1.85 2.23
CA LEU A 8 -6.04 2.27 1.79
C LEU A 8 -5.93 3.78 1.71
N LYS A 9 -6.97 4.46 1.20
CA LYS A 9 -6.97 5.92 1.14
C LYS A 9 -6.84 6.54 2.54
N ALA A 10 -7.51 5.96 3.52
CA ALA A 10 -7.47 6.48 4.88
C ALA A 10 -6.08 6.31 5.50
N MET A 11 -5.27 5.39 4.99
CA MET A 11 -3.97 5.08 5.56
C MET A 11 -2.81 5.76 4.84
N VAL A 12 -3.09 6.54 3.78
CA VAL A 12 -2.03 7.26 3.07
C VAL A 12 -1.35 8.25 4.02
N ASN A 13 -0.02 8.22 4.04
CA ASN A 13 0.82 9.09 4.87
C ASN A 13 0.62 8.92 6.38
N LYS A 14 0.06 7.79 6.80
CA LYS A 14 -0.01 7.45 8.22
C LYS A 14 1.20 6.62 8.61
N LEU A 15 1.67 6.81 9.84
CA LEU A 15 2.78 6.03 10.40
C LEU A 15 2.30 4.70 10.96
N ILE A 16 1.41 4.06 10.22
CA ILE A 16 0.83 2.77 10.61
C ILE A 16 1.00 1.82 9.45
N LYS A 17 1.57 0.65 9.70
CA LYS A 17 1.69 -0.38 8.68
C LYS A 17 0.38 -1.11 8.52
N VAL A 18 0.09 -1.46 7.28
CA VAL A 18 -1.10 -2.20 6.92
C VAL A 18 -0.68 -3.60 6.48
N GLU A 19 -1.35 -4.62 7.01
CA GLU A 19 -1.16 -5.98 6.51
C GLU A 19 -1.90 -6.15 5.21
N ILE A 20 -1.20 -6.63 4.20
CA ILE A 20 -1.78 -6.89 2.89
C ILE A 20 -1.57 -8.36 2.56
N LYS A 21 -2.66 -9.05 2.27
CA LYS A 21 -2.63 -10.44 1.83
C LYS A 21 -2.82 -10.46 0.32
N ASP A 22 -1.86 -11.05 -0.39
CA ASP A 22 -1.92 -11.11 -1.83
C ASP A 22 -2.49 -12.44 -2.34
N ASN A 23 -2.50 -12.62 -3.66
CA ASN A 23 -3.07 -13.82 -4.28
C ASN A 23 -2.30 -15.10 -3.96
N LEU A 24 -1.06 -14.97 -3.49
CA LEU A 24 -0.23 -16.10 -3.11
C LEU A 24 -0.34 -16.44 -1.64
N SER A 25 -1.28 -15.81 -0.96
CA SER A 25 -1.49 -15.95 0.49
C SER A 25 -0.31 -15.46 1.33
N LEU A 26 0.55 -14.65 0.74
CA LEU A 26 1.63 -14.00 1.46
C LEU A 26 1.08 -12.77 2.18
N ILE A 27 1.58 -12.54 3.39
CA ILE A 27 1.19 -11.38 4.18
C ILE A 27 2.38 -10.46 4.30
N SER A 28 2.16 -9.20 3.92
CA SER A 28 3.19 -8.17 4.02
C SER A 28 2.68 -7.04 4.88
N LYS A 29 3.56 -6.43 5.66
CA LYS A 29 3.26 -5.23 6.44
C LYS A 29 3.96 -4.06 5.79
N ARG A 30 3.19 -3.08 5.34
CA ARG A 30 3.73 -1.96 4.57
C ARG A 30 3.03 -0.67 4.93
N TYR A 31 3.73 0.44 4.73
CA TYR A 31 3.10 1.76 4.76
C TYR A 31 2.44 2.01 3.41
N ILE A 32 1.31 2.71 3.43
CA ILE A 32 0.61 3.08 2.20
C ILE A 32 1.11 4.45 1.78
N TYR A 33 1.79 4.48 0.63
CA TYR A 33 2.37 5.71 0.11
C TYR A 33 1.37 6.51 -0.73
N SER A 34 0.71 5.84 -1.67
CA SER A 34 -0.30 6.50 -2.51
C SER A 34 -1.33 5.50 -2.99
N VAL A 35 -2.50 6.02 -3.39
CA VAL A 35 -3.61 5.20 -3.87
C VAL A 35 -4.06 5.78 -5.20
N ASP A 36 -4.03 4.94 -6.23
CA ASP A 36 -4.43 5.30 -7.59
C ASP A 36 -5.71 4.58 -7.98
N THR A 37 -6.11 4.70 -9.25
CA THR A 37 -7.38 4.16 -9.73
C THR A 37 -7.45 2.64 -9.62
N ASP A 38 -6.40 1.92 -10.04
CA ASP A 38 -6.41 0.45 -10.07
C ASP A 38 -5.26 -0.19 -9.31
N SER A 39 -4.46 0.63 -8.62
CA SER A 39 -3.33 0.13 -7.85
C SER A 39 -2.99 1.09 -6.72
N CYS A 40 -2.16 0.64 -5.81
CA CYS A 40 -1.59 1.48 -4.78
C CYS A 40 -0.08 1.30 -4.76
N VAL A 41 0.61 2.26 -4.18
CA VAL A 41 2.06 2.18 -3.96
C VAL A 41 2.30 2.06 -2.47
N VAL A 42 3.10 1.06 -2.11
CA VAL A 42 3.43 0.78 -0.71
C VAL A 42 4.92 0.87 -0.52
N THR A 43 5.34 1.11 0.72
CA THR A 43 6.77 1.18 1.07
C THR A 43 7.05 0.36 2.31
N ARG A 44 8.28 -0.14 2.42
CA ARG A 44 8.74 -0.82 3.63
C ARG A 44 9.12 0.18 4.71
N GLU A 45 9.79 1.26 4.30
CA GLU A 45 10.17 2.34 5.19
C GLU A 45 9.29 3.55 4.91
N TYR A 46 8.90 4.26 5.96
CA TYR A 46 8.01 5.40 5.81
C TYR A 46 8.65 6.51 4.98
N VAL A 47 7.87 7.05 4.02
CA VAL A 47 8.29 8.16 3.17
C VAL A 47 7.23 9.24 3.25
N SER A 48 7.62 10.42 3.70
CA SER A 48 6.69 11.56 3.82
C SER A 48 6.71 12.48 2.61
N ASP A 49 7.81 12.47 1.85
CA ASP A 49 7.97 13.36 0.71
C ASP A 49 7.45 12.72 -0.57
N TYR A 50 7.05 13.55 -1.53
CA TYR A 50 6.73 13.02 -2.84
C TYR A 50 8.00 12.67 -3.60
N ILE A 51 8.08 11.43 -4.08
CA ILE A 51 9.20 10.96 -4.90
C ILE A 51 8.67 10.62 -6.28
N LYS A 52 9.26 11.22 -7.31
CA LYS A 52 8.86 10.94 -8.69
C LYS A 52 9.01 9.46 -8.99
N PRO A 53 8.13 8.87 -9.82
CA PRO A 53 8.26 7.45 -10.15
C PRO A 53 9.64 7.05 -10.65
N ALA A 54 10.30 7.90 -11.43
CA ALA A 54 11.63 7.61 -11.96
C ALA A 54 12.72 7.56 -10.89
N ASP A 55 12.49 8.21 -9.75
CA ASP A 55 13.47 8.29 -8.67
C ASP A 55 13.20 7.29 -7.54
N ARG A 56 12.15 6.48 -7.65
CA ARG A 56 11.79 5.52 -6.62
C ARG A 56 12.71 4.31 -6.68
N ASP A 57 13.13 3.87 -5.51
CA ASP A 57 14.01 2.72 -5.36
C ASP A 57 13.22 1.47 -4.97
N SER A 58 13.92 0.44 -4.48
CA SER A 58 13.30 -0.83 -4.12
C SER A 58 12.41 -0.75 -2.87
N ASN A 59 12.44 0.38 -2.16
CA ASN A 59 11.51 0.60 -1.04
C ASN A 59 10.06 0.70 -1.53
N PHE A 60 9.84 1.09 -2.78
CA PHE A 60 8.51 1.31 -3.34
C PHE A 60 8.05 0.09 -4.12
N LYS A 61 6.79 -0.26 -3.96
CA LYS A 61 6.19 -1.36 -4.72
C LYS A 61 4.77 -0.98 -5.11
N THR A 62 4.43 -1.20 -6.38
CA THR A 62 3.08 -0.99 -6.87
C THR A 62 2.32 -2.30 -6.80
N ILE A 63 1.13 -2.29 -6.21
CA ILE A 63 0.29 -3.46 -6.08
C ILE A 63 -1.08 -3.15 -6.70
N LYS A 64 -1.49 -3.97 -7.66
CA LYS A 64 -2.82 -3.85 -8.25
C LYS A 64 -3.86 -4.33 -7.25
N TYR A 65 -5.00 -3.66 -7.18
CA TYR A 65 -6.07 -4.04 -6.25
C TYR A 65 -6.58 -5.45 -6.50
N THR A 66 -6.55 -5.90 -7.75
CA THR A 66 -6.98 -7.25 -8.10
C THR A 66 -6.10 -8.33 -7.47
N ASN A 67 -4.87 -7.97 -7.07
CA ASN A 67 -3.96 -8.91 -6.42
C ASN A 67 -4.05 -8.87 -4.89
N ILE A 68 -4.92 -8.04 -4.35
CA ILE A 68 -5.07 -7.91 -2.90
C ILE A 68 -6.30 -8.67 -2.46
N ASN A 69 -6.10 -9.73 -1.66
CA ASN A 69 -7.17 -10.56 -1.16
C ASN A 69 -7.66 -10.16 0.23
N GLY A 70 -6.88 -9.39 0.95
CA GLY A 70 -7.28 -8.95 2.27
C GLY A 70 -6.38 -7.83 2.77
N ILE A 71 -6.95 -6.98 3.61
CA ILE A 71 -6.25 -5.86 4.20
C ILE A 71 -6.64 -5.81 5.67
N ARG A 72 -5.65 -5.63 6.55
CA ARG A 72 -5.90 -5.42 7.97
C ARG A 72 -4.97 -4.35 8.49
N ILE A 73 -5.54 -3.38 9.20
CA ILE A 73 -4.77 -2.34 9.84
C ILE A 73 -4.19 -2.90 11.13
N THR A 74 -2.88 -2.74 11.30
CA THR A 74 -2.20 -3.18 12.52
C THR A 74 -1.78 -1.95 13.31
N ALA A 75 -2.13 -1.95 14.55
CA ALA A 75 -1.75 -0.85 15.42
C ALA A 75 -0.38 -1.11 16.06
#